data_05778a5c58710fcf6a63aad83f15a533
#
_entry.id   05778a5c58710fcf6a63aad83f15a533
#
_cell.length_a   1.000
_cell.length_b   1.000
_cell.length_c   1.000
_cell.angle_alpha   90.00
_cell.angle_beta   90.00
_cell.angle_gamma   90.00
#
_symmetry.space_group_name_H-M   'P 1'
#
loop_
_entity.id
_entity.type
_entity.pdbx_description
1 polymer ?
#
loop_
_entity_poly.entity_id
_entity_poly.type
_entity_poly.pdbx_seq_one_letter_code
_entity_poly.pdbx_strand_id
1 'polypeptide(L)'
;MYRYQNGLEYPKPQYITEEDLKVILTKYGYVINEIKIKHYEVNSACENKMLGLFADHLILKVIVISNNEQKTHNFFIKALPRIAVKASIVSSLNLFEKELVFYQMIKSKMDLPGLKPWSSKLVANLDNALVFDDLTSLHYLMRNKDIKFDVQHTLEALRTLARFHSSSIIYEENVTKNLNKPYRLGEEYGQYLDLSHFDKANQWFIQCKTGALMVVKEYSKYKNADKDLLKIIEDRWCDVWNAALDYNDSERSVICHRDLWNNNLLFHYKKREDGKLVPDDCVLVDFQTITYQPPARDVMFLLHCNLERQFRKENLNKLFEFYFDELKNILLKYGIRVEDIIPKDSFVRSAKKYNLWGLVVHASLVQLIGLDDNLMMKKFSEASQFEEVLWNDRTTFIREMVQESEFYKGKIIMPLEEIVEDYILTN
;
A
#
# COMPACT_ATOMS: atom_id res chain seq x y z
N MET A 1 18.10 -5.08 18.96
CA MET A 1 19.18 -5.45 19.90
C MET A 1 18.82 -6.78 20.53
N TYR A 2 19.32 -7.91 20.00
CA TYR A 2 19.08 -9.23 20.59
C TYR A 2 19.85 -9.32 21.90
N ARG A 3 19.14 -9.48 23.02
CA ARG A 3 19.77 -9.73 24.33
C ARG A 3 20.33 -11.14 24.36
N TYR A 4 21.61 -11.21 24.70
CA TYR A 4 22.30 -12.45 25.06
C TYR A 4 21.55 -13.19 26.19
N GLN A 5 21.03 -14.36 25.91
CA GLN A 5 20.82 -15.36 26.94
C GLN A 5 21.86 -16.45 26.73
N ASN A 6 22.75 -16.57 27.72
CA ASN A 6 23.74 -17.64 27.88
C ASN A 6 24.98 -17.67 26.96
N GLY A 7 25.53 -16.53 26.52
CA GLY A 7 26.91 -16.51 25.99
C GLY A 7 27.21 -17.30 24.71
N LEU A 8 26.19 -17.83 24.03
CA LEU A 8 26.29 -18.46 22.71
C LEU A 8 25.82 -17.44 21.66
N GLU A 9 26.74 -16.97 20.83
CA GLU A 9 26.39 -16.30 19.59
C GLU A 9 25.68 -17.33 18.68
N TYR A 10 24.36 -17.27 18.62
CA TYR A 10 23.66 -17.93 17.52
C TYR A 10 24.05 -17.21 16.22
N PRO A 11 24.50 -17.93 15.19
CA PRO A 11 24.79 -17.32 13.89
C PRO A 11 23.57 -16.53 13.46
N LYS A 12 23.74 -15.26 13.06
CA LYS A 12 22.66 -14.45 12.46
C LYS A 12 22.07 -15.29 11.35
N PRO A 13 20.77 -15.62 11.39
CA PRO A 13 20.19 -16.44 10.36
C PRO A 13 20.42 -15.73 9.01
N GLN A 14 20.98 -16.45 8.06
CA GLN A 14 21.34 -15.94 6.75
C GLN A 14 20.06 -15.78 5.91
N TYR A 15 19.69 -14.55 5.54
CA TYR A 15 18.53 -14.30 4.67
C TYR A 15 18.79 -14.69 3.22
N ILE A 16 20.05 -14.62 2.80
CA ILE A 16 20.49 -14.86 1.42
C ILE A 16 21.67 -15.81 1.48
N THR A 17 21.55 -16.93 0.83
CA THR A 17 22.63 -17.90 0.64
C THR A 17 23.49 -17.50 -0.57
N GLU A 18 24.64 -18.15 -0.74
CA GLU A 18 25.46 -17.96 -1.95
C GLU A 18 24.72 -18.42 -3.22
N GLU A 19 23.86 -19.42 -3.12
CA GLU A 19 23.07 -19.89 -4.26
C GLU A 19 21.98 -18.88 -4.62
N ASP A 20 21.29 -18.31 -3.64
CA ASP A 20 20.33 -17.21 -3.86
C ASP A 20 21.00 -16.02 -4.54
N LEU A 21 22.23 -15.69 -4.11
CA LEU A 21 22.99 -14.59 -4.70
C LEU A 21 23.30 -14.84 -6.19
N LYS A 22 23.65 -16.08 -6.56
CA LYS A 22 23.84 -16.46 -7.96
C LYS A 22 22.54 -16.34 -8.76
N VAL A 23 21.41 -16.77 -8.19
CA VAL A 23 20.10 -16.62 -8.82
C VAL A 23 19.79 -15.13 -9.06
N ILE A 24 19.96 -14.28 -8.04
CA ILE A 24 19.73 -12.83 -8.15
C ILE A 24 20.59 -12.23 -9.26
N LEU A 25 21.90 -12.48 -9.26
CA LEU A 25 22.82 -11.92 -10.24
C LEU A 25 22.54 -12.42 -11.65
N THR A 26 22.18 -13.70 -11.83
CA THR A 26 21.76 -14.24 -13.13
C THR A 26 20.50 -13.54 -13.65
N LYS A 27 19.47 -13.37 -12.80
CA LYS A 27 18.23 -12.67 -13.17
C LYS A 27 18.46 -11.19 -13.42
N TYR A 28 19.45 -10.59 -12.77
CA TYR A 28 19.85 -9.21 -13.00
C TYR A 28 20.61 -9.01 -14.33
N GLY A 29 21.11 -10.11 -14.94
CA GLY A 29 21.74 -10.08 -16.27
C GLY A 29 23.22 -10.46 -16.30
N TYR A 30 23.76 -11.03 -15.23
CA TYR A 30 25.13 -11.52 -15.23
C TYR A 30 25.22 -12.98 -15.67
N VAL A 31 26.28 -13.33 -16.38
CA VAL A 31 26.72 -14.71 -16.60
C VAL A 31 27.65 -15.09 -15.45
N ILE A 32 27.20 -15.98 -14.57
CA ILE A 32 27.87 -16.26 -13.26
C ILE A 32 29.33 -16.70 -13.42
N ASN A 33 29.66 -17.47 -14.46
CA ASN A 33 31.04 -17.90 -14.73
C ASN A 33 31.96 -16.79 -15.24
N GLU A 34 31.43 -15.63 -15.58
CA GLU A 34 32.17 -14.47 -16.11
C GLU A 34 32.38 -13.37 -15.04
N ILE A 35 31.88 -13.59 -13.83
CA ILE A 35 32.01 -12.64 -12.75
C ILE A 35 32.66 -13.27 -11.51
N LYS A 36 33.30 -12.43 -10.71
CA LYS A 36 33.78 -12.78 -9.38
C LYS A 36 33.00 -11.97 -8.35
N ILE A 37 32.27 -12.63 -7.46
CA ILE A 37 31.65 -12.01 -6.32
C ILE A 37 32.77 -11.71 -5.32
N LYS A 38 33.02 -10.42 -5.07
CA LYS A 38 34.07 -9.95 -4.16
C LYS A 38 33.60 -9.93 -2.72
N HIS A 39 32.39 -9.46 -2.51
CA HIS A 39 31.79 -9.29 -1.19
C HIS A 39 30.27 -9.08 -1.33
N TYR A 40 29.52 -9.50 -0.33
CA TYR A 40 28.13 -9.09 -0.15
C TYR A 40 27.77 -8.95 1.32
N GLU A 41 26.79 -8.12 1.60
CA GLU A 41 26.24 -7.89 2.92
C GLU A 41 24.73 -7.69 2.86
N VAL A 42 24.02 -8.16 3.88
CA VAL A 42 22.57 -7.99 4.02
C VAL A 42 22.32 -7.26 5.33
N ASN A 43 21.72 -6.09 5.23
CA ASN A 43 21.43 -5.21 6.34
C ASN A 43 19.93 -4.91 6.42
N SER A 44 19.44 -4.49 7.58
CA SER A 44 18.07 -3.95 7.67
C SER A 44 17.93 -2.77 6.73
N ALA A 45 16.83 -2.69 5.99
CA ALA A 45 16.54 -1.53 5.14
C ALA A 45 16.33 -0.25 5.94
N CYS A 46 15.97 -0.38 7.22
CA CYS A 46 15.89 0.74 8.15
C CYS A 46 16.11 0.27 9.60
N GLU A 47 17.08 0.86 10.29
CA GLU A 47 17.41 0.48 11.66
C GLU A 47 16.47 1.12 12.70
N ASN A 48 15.94 2.32 12.41
CA ASN A 48 15.26 3.16 13.39
C ASN A 48 13.75 3.32 13.14
N LYS A 49 13.18 2.60 12.17
CA LYS A 49 11.75 2.60 11.89
C LYS A 49 11.29 1.29 11.27
N MET A 50 10.01 1.02 11.38
CA MET A 50 9.35 -0.09 10.71
C MET A 50 8.76 0.39 9.38
N LEU A 51 9.20 -0.17 8.26
CA LEU A 51 8.71 0.21 6.92
C LEU A 51 7.31 -0.34 6.66
N GLY A 52 6.99 -1.50 7.22
CA GLY A 52 5.70 -2.18 7.15
C GLY A 52 5.54 -3.18 8.29
N LEU A 53 4.37 -3.76 8.43
CA LEU A 53 4.02 -4.66 9.55
C LEU A 53 4.21 -6.15 9.23
N PHE A 54 4.14 -6.52 7.94
CA PHE A 54 3.96 -7.92 7.49
C PHE A 54 5.16 -8.51 6.74
N ALA A 55 6.33 -7.84 6.76
CA ALA A 55 7.53 -8.33 6.12
C ALA A 55 8.79 -7.87 6.85
N ASP A 56 9.88 -8.62 6.68
CA ASP A 56 11.22 -8.14 7.01
C ASP A 56 11.78 -7.44 5.77
N HIS A 57 12.25 -6.20 5.94
CA HIS A 57 12.76 -5.36 4.87
C HIS A 57 14.28 -5.21 4.98
N LEU A 58 14.99 -5.60 3.93
CA LEU A 58 16.44 -5.66 3.94
C LEU A 58 17.02 -5.01 2.68
N ILE A 59 18.28 -4.60 2.78
CA ILE A 59 19.12 -4.21 1.64
C ILE A 59 20.23 -5.23 1.48
N LEU A 60 20.30 -5.84 0.30
CA LEU A 60 21.43 -6.62 -0.14
C LEU A 60 22.35 -5.71 -0.96
N LYS A 61 23.57 -5.52 -0.48
CA LYS A 61 24.63 -4.89 -1.24
C LYS A 61 25.61 -5.96 -1.71
N VAL A 62 25.90 -5.99 -3.00
CA VAL A 62 26.84 -6.95 -3.59
C VAL A 62 27.87 -6.22 -4.45
N ILE A 63 29.12 -6.64 -4.32
CA ILE A 63 30.25 -6.13 -5.09
C ILE A 63 30.70 -7.25 -6.02
N VAL A 64 30.58 -7.04 -7.32
CA VAL A 64 31.02 -7.96 -8.37
C VAL A 64 32.18 -7.38 -9.17
N ILE A 65 33.06 -8.24 -9.66
CA ILE A 65 34.09 -7.92 -10.63
C ILE A 65 33.71 -8.59 -11.93
N SER A 66 33.52 -7.79 -12.99
CA SER A 66 33.23 -8.24 -14.36
C SER A 66 34.11 -7.45 -15.32
N ASN A 67 34.77 -8.13 -16.26
CA ASN A 67 35.68 -7.51 -17.23
C ASN A 67 36.77 -6.62 -16.57
N ASN A 68 37.29 -7.04 -15.40
CA ASN A 68 38.25 -6.29 -14.57
C ASN A 68 37.73 -4.98 -13.98
N GLU A 69 36.43 -4.71 -14.09
CA GLU A 69 35.77 -3.58 -13.46
C GLU A 69 34.99 -4.03 -12.20
N GLN A 70 35.11 -3.24 -11.13
CA GLN A 70 34.31 -3.45 -9.92
C GLN A 70 33.00 -2.69 -10.03
N LYS A 71 31.88 -3.38 -9.82
CA LYS A 71 30.53 -2.81 -9.78
C LYS A 71 29.85 -3.15 -8.46
N THR A 72 29.13 -2.17 -7.93
CA THR A 72 28.32 -2.36 -6.71
C THR A 72 26.87 -2.29 -7.08
N HIS A 73 26.08 -3.27 -6.61
CA HIS A 73 24.64 -3.30 -6.79
C HIS A 73 23.96 -3.37 -5.43
N ASN A 74 22.85 -2.66 -5.31
CA ASN A 74 21.96 -2.73 -4.17
C ASN A 74 20.61 -3.27 -4.62
N PHE A 75 20.05 -4.17 -3.80
CA PHE A 75 18.74 -4.74 -4.01
C PHE A 75 17.92 -4.58 -2.73
N PHE A 76 16.65 -4.24 -2.89
CA PHE A 76 15.70 -4.25 -1.80
C PHE A 76 15.09 -5.65 -1.68
N ILE A 77 15.08 -6.21 -0.48
CA ILE A 77 14.54 -7.53 -0.21
C ILE A 77 13.35 -7.40 0.73
N LYS A 78 12.21 -7.92 0.30
CA LYS A 78 11.02 -8.13 1.12
C LYS A 78 10.93 -9.61 1.46
N ALA A 79 11.28 -9.97 2.68
CA ALA A 79 11.30 -11.34 3.14
C ALA A 79 10.12 -11.66 4.06
N LEU A 80 9.71 -12.93 4.09
CA LEU A 80 8.75 -13.39 5.10
C LEU A 80 9.30 -13.11 6.51
N PRO A 81 8.43 -12.66 7.44
CA PRO A 81 8.86 -12.36 8.78
C PRO A 81 9.49 -13.58 9.46
N ARG A 82 10.61 -13.40 10.15
CA ARG A 82 11.23 -14.48 10.97
C ARG A 82 10.46 -14.81 12.24
N ILE A 83 9.63 -13.88 12.69
CA ILE A 83 8.75 -14.11 13.82
C ILE A 83 7.62 -15.03 13.37
N ALA A 84 7.60 -16.28 13.87
CA ALA A 84 6.68 -17.33 13.41
C ALA A 84 5.20 -16.91 13.41
N VAL A 85 4.75 -16.17 14.43
CA VAL A 85 3.38 -15.65 14.50
C VAL A 85 3.10 -14.69 13.34
N LYS A 86 4.02 -13.75 13.04
CA LYS A 86 3.85 -12.84 11.90
C LYS A 86 3.86 -13.59 10.57
N ALA A 87 4.74 -14.57 10.40
CA ALA A 87 4.78 -15.42 9.21
C ALA A 87 3.46 -16.20 9.03
N SER A 88 2.90 -16.74 10.12
CA SER A 88 1.58 -17.40 10.12
C SER A 88 0.46 -16.47 9.67
N ILE A 89 0.43 -15.23 10.16
CA ILE A 89 -0.55 -14.20 9.75
C ILE A 89 -0.41 -13.88 8.26
N VAL A 90 0.81 -13.64 7.78
CA VAL A 90 1.08 -13.36 6.36
C VAL A 90 0.62 -14.51 5.47
N SER A 91 0.87 -15.76 5.90
CA SER A 91 0.42 -16.96 5.20
C SER A 91 -1.10 -17.10 5.21
N SER A 92 -1.77 -16.90 6.37
CA SER A 92 -3.23 -17.02 6.47
C SER A 92 -3.99 -15.99 5.63
N LEU A 93 -3.39 -14.83 5.38
CA LEU A 93 -3.93 -13.77 4.54
C LEU A 93 -3.45 -13.85 3.08
N ASN A 94 -2.61 -14.83 2.74
CA ASN A 94 -1.98 -15.01 1.42
C ASN A 94 -1.26 -13.75 0.89
N LEU A 95 -0.74 -12.89 1.77
CA LEU A 95 -0.18 -11.60 1.37
C LEU A 95 1.06 -11.76 0.49
N PHE A 96 1.98 -12.64 0.87
CA PHE A 96 3.20 -12.90 0.12
C PHE A 96 2.91 -13.52 -1.25
N GLU A 97 2.01 -14.50 -1.30
CA GLU A 97 1.62 -15.17 -2.53
C GLU A 97 0.90 -14.21 -3.49
N LYS A 98 -0.02 -13.37 -2.99
CA LYS A 98 -0.70 -12.35 -3.80
C LYS A 98 0.30 -11.40 -4.46
N GLU A 99 1.29 -10.92 -3.70
CA GLU A 99 2.31 -10.02 -4.25
C GLU A 99 3.21 -10.73 -5.27
N LEU A 100 3.59 -11.98 -4.99
CA LEU A 100 4.36 -12.80 -5.93
C LEU A 100 3.61 -12.99 -7.25
N VAL A 101 2.35 -13.42 -7.20
CA VAL A 101 1.49 -13.60 -8.37
C VAL A 101 1.32 -12.28 -9.12
N PHE A 102 1.11 -11.18 -8.40
CA PHE A 102 1.04 -9.86 -9.03
C PHE A 102 2.26 -9.56 -9.86
N TYR A 103 3.46 -9.65 -9.30
CA TYR A 103 4.68 -9.32 -10.03
C TYR A 103 5.01 -10.29 -11.16
N GLN A 104 4.79 -11.58 -10.97
CA GLN A 104 5.15 -12.59 -11.97
C GLN A 104 4.14 -12.72 -13.10
N MET A 105 2.85 -12.63 -12.80
CA MET A 105 1.80 -12.98 -13.74
C MET A 105 1.00 -11.77 -14.22
N ILE A 106 0.60 -10.88 -13.29
CA ILE A 106 -0.29 -9.76 -13.63
C ILE A 106 0.53 -8.58 -14.14
N LYS A 107 1.54 -8.15 -13.39
CA LYS A 107 2.37 -6.99 -13.74
C LYS A 107 3.03 -7.13 -15.11
N SER A 108 3.54 -8.32 -15.43
CA SER A 108 4.17 -8.58 -16.74
C SER A 108 3.25 -8.30 -17.93
N LYS A 109 1.92 -8.46 -17.74
CA LYS A 109 0.89 -8.12 -18.73
C LYS A 109 0.61 -6.61 -18.76
N MET A 110 0.81 -5.94 -17.65
CA MET A 110 0.57 -4.50 -17.46
C MET A 110 1.81 -3.63 -17.77
N ASP A 111 3.00 -4.23 -17.94
CA ASP A 111 4.21 -3.52 -18.35
C ASP A 111 4.15 -3.25 -19.87
N LEU A 112 3.65 -2.08 -20.24
CA LEU A 112 3.37 -1.73 -21.63
C LEU A 112 4.49 -0.88 -22.23
N PRO A 113 4.89 -1.16 -23.48
CA PRO A 113 5.87 -0.33 -24.19
C PRO A 113 5.46 1.12 -24.27
N GLY A 114 6.35 2.05 -23.90
CA GLY A 114 6.10 3.49 -23.95
C GLY A 114 5.35 4.06 -22.75
N LEU A 115 4.88 3.22 -21.82
CA LEU A 115 4.34 3.67 -20.54
C LEU A 115 5.46 3.75 -19.50
N LYS A 116 5.57 4.91 -18.83
CA LYS A 116 6.53 5.09 -17.74
C LYS A 116 6.22 4.10 -16.60
N PRO A 117 7.21 3.43 -16.01
CA PRO A 117 6.99 2.53 -14.88
C PRO A 117 6.28 3.21 -13.71
N TRP A 118 5.40 2.48 -13.07
CA TRP A 118 4.62 2.93 -11.91
C TRP A 118 4.95 2.13 -10.64
N SER A 119 5.86 1.15 -10.72
CA SER A 119 6.32 0.34 -9.58
C SER A 119 7.78 -0.08 -9.74
N SER A 120 8.40 -0.60 -8.69
CA SER A 120 9.70 -1.26 -8.72
C SER A 120 9.67 -2.50 -9.63
N LYS A 121 10.85 -2.91 -10.10
CA LYS A 121 11.04 -4.14 -10.86
C LYS A 121 11.36 -5.29 -9.90
N LEU A 122 10.64 -6.41 -10.02
CA LEU A 122 11.03 -7.67 -9.39
C LEU A 122 12.24 -8.24 -10.15
N VAL A 123 13.36 -8.39 -9.46
CA VAL A 123 14.60 -8.97 -10.00
C VAL A 123 14.56 -10.49 -9.88
N ALA A 124 14.24 -10.99 -8.69
CA ALA A 124 14.15 -12.42 -8.43
C ALA A 124 13.10 -12.72 -7.35
N ASN A 125 12.51 -13.90 -7.41
CA ASN A 125 11.80 -14.48 -6.28
C ASN A 125 12.62 -15.63 -5.73
N LEU A 126 12.71 -15.70 -4.43
CA LEU A 126 13.32 -16.78 -3.65
C LEU A 126 12.20 -17.45 -2.84
N ASP A 127 12.46 -18.59 -2.25
CA ASP A 127 11.44 -19.36 -1.52
C ASP A 127 10.69 -18.51 -0.47
N ASN A 128 11.41 -17.61 0.22
CA ASN A 128 10.87 -16.80 1.31
C ASN A 128 11.11 -15.30 1.13
N ALA A 129 11.48 -14.83 -0.06
CA ALA A 129 11.79 -13.43 -0.28
C ALA A 129 11.56 -12.98 -1.74
N LEU A 130 11.09 -11.77 -1.89
CA LEU A 130 11.03 -11.04 -3.16
C LEU A 130 12.19 -10.06 -3.21
N VAL A 131 12.95 -10.06 -4.30
CA VAL A 131 14.12 -9.19 -4.51
C VAL A 131 13.80 -8.18 -5.58
N PHE A 132 13.92 -6.91 -5.25
CA PHE A 132 13.59 -5.78 -6.11
C PHE A 132 14.82 -4.92 -6.40
N ASP A 133 14.75 -4.13 -7.47
CA ASP A 133 15.67 -3.00 -7.62
C ASP A 133 15.55 -2.08 -6.39
N ASP A 134 16.69 -1.61 -5.87
CA ASP A 134 16.69 -0.65 -4.78
C ASP A 134 16.31 0.75 -5.28
N LEU A 135 15.08 1.15 -5.01
CA LEU A 135 14.55 2.45 -5.41
C LEU A 135 15.30 3.63 -4.78
N THR A 136 15.94 3.45 -3.62
CA THR A 136 16.74 4.51 -2.99
C THR A 136 18.00 4.81 -3.79
N SER A 137 18.60 3.80 -4.40
CA SER A 137 19.70 3.94 -5.35
C SER A 137 19.30 4.68 -6.63
N LEU A 138 17.99 4.70 -6.93
CA LEU A 138 17.38 5.45 -8.04
C LEU A 138 16.82 6.80 -7.59
N HIS A 139 17.17 7.25 -6.38
CA HIS A 139 16.76 8.52 -5.77
C HIS A 139 15.26 8.65 -5.51
N TYR A 140 14.52 7.54 -5.41
CA TYR A 140 13.16 7.55 -4.91
C TYR A 140 13.17 7.47 -3.39
N LEU A 141 12.48 8.38 -2.73
CA LEU A 141 12.46 8.51 -1.28
C LEU A 141 11.03 8.44 -0.75
N MET A 142 10.87 7.75 0.36
CA MET A 142 9.64 7.77 1.14
C MET A 142 9.52 9.11 1.86
N ARG A 143 8.36 9.75 1.76
CA ARG A 143 8.08 10.96 2.55
C ARG A 143 7.84 10.56 4.02
N ASN A 144 8.13 11.47 4.95
CA ASN A 144 7.78 11.27 6.35
C ASN A 144 6.26 11.05 6.48
N LYS A 145 5.84 9.92 7.06
CA LYS A 145 4.42 9.52 7.19
C LYS A 145 3.57 10.47 8.02
N ASP A 146 4.20 11.31 8.85
CA ASP A 146 3.53 12.28 9.70
C ASP A 146 3.25 13.61 8.99
N ILE A 147 3.77 13.76 7.77
CA ILE A 147 3.57 14.96 6.94
C ILE A 147 2.62 14.62 5.80
N LYS A 148 1.42 15.23 5.82
CA LYS A 148 0.44 15.07 4.76
C LYS A 148 0.97 15.60 3.41
N PHE A 149 0.44 15.08 2.31
CA PHE A 149 0.85 15.50 0.97
C PHE A 149 0.39 16.92 0.69
N ASP A 150 1.29 17.71 0.12
CA ASP A 150 0.95 18.97 -0.55
C ASP A 150 0.43 18.71 -1.98
N VAL A 151 0.08 19.78 -2.69
CA VAL A 151 -0.46 19.71 -4.06
C VAL A 151 0.47 18.91 -4.98
N GLN A 152 1.80 19.16 -4.95
CA GLN A 152 2.74 18.56 -5.89
C GLN A 152 2.84 17.04 -5.67
N HIS A 153 3.00 16.60 -4.40
CA HIS A 153 3.02 15.17 -4.08
C HIS A 153 1.70 14.49 -4.44
N THR A 154 0.58 15.17 -4.20
CA THR A 154 -0.76 14.63 -4.55
C THR A 154 -0.91 14.43 -6.04
N LEU A 155 -0.49 15.39 -6.86
CA LEU A 155 -0.59 15.30 -8.32
C LEU A 155 0.32 14.20 -8.88
N GLU A 156 1.57 14.07 -8.38
CA GLU A 156 2.45 12.97 -8.82
C GLU A 156 1.92 11.59 -8.41
N ALA A 157 1.36 11.46 -7.20
CA ALA A 157 0.73 10.22 -6.76
C ALA A 157 -0.49 9.85 -7.63
N LEU A 158 -1.37 10.82 -7.94
CA LEU A 158 -2.53 10.60 -8.83
C LEU A 158 -2.10 10.28 -10.27
N ARG A 159 -1.05 10.92 -10.78
CA ARG A 159 -0.48 10.61 -12.11
C ARG A 159 0.03 9.18 -12.18
N THR A 160 0.72 8.74 -11.13
CA THR A 160 1.20 7.36 -11.04
C THR A 160 0.05 6.37 -10.94
N LEU A 161 -0.96 6.68 -10.14
CA LEU A 161 -2.15 5.85 -10.01
C LEU A 161 -2.92 5.75 -11.36
N ALA A 162 -3.00 6.84 -12.12
CA ALA A 162 -3.58 6.82 -13.46
C ALA A 162 -2.77 5.92 -14.42
N ARG A 163 -1.42 5.94 -14.35
CA ARG A 163 -0.57 5.01 -15.12
C ARG A 163 -0.85 3.56 -14.75
N PHE A 164 -0.93 3.26 -13.46
CA PHE A 164 -1.22 1.92 -12.96
C PHE A 164 -2.58 1.40 -13.43
N HIS A 165 -3.65 2.17 -13.25
CA HIS A 165 -4.99 1.79 -13.67
C HIS A 165 -5.12 1.71 -15.20
N SER A 166 -4.53 2.66 -15.94
CA SER A 166 -4.51 2.61 -17.40
C SER A 166 -3.87 1.34 -17.94
N SER A 167 -2.80 0.86 -17.30
CA SER A 167 -2.08 -0.31 -17.79
C SER A 167 -2.94 -1.57 -17.77
N SER A 168 -3.79 -1.77 -16.76
CA SER A 168 -4.74 -2.88 -16.74
C SER A 168 -5.82 -2.74 -17.82
N ILE A 169 -6.37 -1.53 -18.00
CA ILE A 169 -7.38 -1.27 -19.04
C ILE A 169 -6.80 -1.53 -20.44
N ILE A 170 -5.63 -0.98 -20.74
CA ILE A 170 -4.99 -1.13 -22.06
C ILE A 170 -4.74 -2.60 -22.37
N TYR A 171 -4.22 -3.36 -21.42
CA TYR A 171 -4.01 -4.79 -21.61
C TYR A 171 -5.32 -5.51 -21.89
N GLU A 172 -6.35 -5.31 -21.07
CA GLU A 172 -7.66 -5.96 -21.21
C GLU A 172 -8.35 -5.61 -22.53
N GLU A 173 -8.31 -4.35 -22.95
CA GLU A 173 -8.93 -3.94 -24.23
C GLU A 173 -8.16 -4.50 -25.44
N ASN A 174 -6.84 -4.58 -25.38
CA ASN A 174 -6.03 -5.23 -26.41
C ASN A 174 -6.37 -6.73 -26.53
N VAL A 175 -6.46 -7.43 -25.42
CA VAL A 175 -6.83 -8.86 -25.42
C VAL A 175 -8.27 -9.05 -25.89
N THR A 176 -9.21 -8.22 -25.44
CA THR A 176 -10.61 -8.21 -25.90
C THR A 176 -10.71 -8.06 -27.42
N LYS A 177 -9.94 -7.11 -27.98
CA LYS A 177 -9.89 -6.89 -29.43
C LYS A 177 -9.33 -8.09 -30.18
N ASN A 178 -8.24 -8.69 -29.68
CA ASN A 178 -7.59 -9.83 -30.32
C ASN A 178 -8.45 -11.10 -30.28
N LEU A 179 -9.16 -11.31 -29.17
CA LEU A 179 -10.03 -12.48 -28.99
C LEU A 179 -11.44 -12.27 -29.60
N ASN A 180 -11.77 -11.04 -29.97
CA ASN A 180 -13.15 -10.64 -30.34
C ASN A 180 -14.18 -11.05 -29.27
N LYS A 181 -13.77 -11.02 -28.01
CA LYS A 181 -14.56 -11.42 -26.84
C LYS A 181 -14.08 -10.61 -25.62
N PRO A 182 -15.00 -10.13 -24.76
CA PRO A 182 -14.63 -9.45 -23.52
C PRO A 182 -13.64 -10.28 -22.70
N TYR A 183 -12.58 -9.63 -22.24
CA TYR A 183 -11.56 -10.21 -21.37
C TYR A 183 -11.32 -9.29 -20.19
N ARG A 184 -11.20 -9.87 -18.98
CA ARG A 184 -10.96 -9.15 -17.74
C ARG A 184 -9.93 -9.90 -16.87
N LEU A 185 -8.95 -9.16 -16.35
CA LEU A 185 -7.96 -9.69 -15.40
C LEU A 185 -8.61 -10.21 -14.13
N GLY A 186 -9.72 -9.58 -13.71
CA GLY A 186 -10.50 -10.04 -12.55
C GLY A 186 -11.11 -11.41 -12.72
N GLU A 187 -11.45 -11.81 -13.95
CA GLU A 187 -11.96 -13.16 -14.25
C GLU A 187 -10.82 -14.19 -14.28
N GLU A 188 -9.68 -13.82 -14.88
CA GLU A 188 -8.53 -14.74 -15.00
C GLU A 188 -7.84 -14.98 -13.65
N TYR A 189 -7.70 -13.92 -12.82
CA TYR A 189 -6.96 -13.95 -11.55
C TYR A 189 -7.86 -13.81 -10.32
N GLY A 190 -9.15 -14.00 -10.43
CA GLY A 190 -10.13 -13.75 -9.36
C GLY A 190 -9.78 -14.39 -8.03
N GLN A 191 -9.21 -15.61 -8.03
CA GLN A 191 -8.76 -16.29 -6.82
C GLN A 191 -7.67 -15.56 -6.01
N TYR A 192 -6.86 -14.70 -6.66
CA TYR A 192 -5.83 -13.88 -6.02
C TYR A 192 -6.29 -12.45 -5.75
N LEU A 193 -7.40 -12.04 -6.38
CA LEU A 193 -7.98 -10.70 -6.30
C LEU A 193 -9.21 -10.65 -5.40
N ASP A 194 -9.39 -11.70 -4.58
CA ASP A 194 -10.53 -11.86 -3.70
C ASP A 194 -10.62 -10.77 -2.62
N LEU A 195 -11.81 -10.67 -2.03
CA LEU A 195 -12.16 -9.68 -1.02
C LEU A 195 -12.48 -10.34 0.33
N SER A 196 -12.08 -11.59 0.55
CA SER A 196 -12.44 -12.38 1.74
C SER A 196 -12.05 -11.69 3.06
N HIS A 197 -10.98 -10.87 3.04
CA HIS A 197 -10.58 -10.06 4.19
C HIS A 197 -11.55 -8.91 4.54
N PHE A 198 -12.56 -8.65 3.69
CA PHE A 198 -13.68 -7.75 3.99
C PHE A 198 -14.90 -8.48 4.55
N ASP A 199 -14.84 -9.78 4.72
CA ASP A 199 -15.92 -10.49 5.39
C ASP A 199 -16.14 -9.90 6.77
N LYS A 200 -17.41 -9.67 7.14
CA LYS A 200 -17.82 -9.18 8.47
C LYS A 200 -17.40 -10.10 9.61
N ALA A 201 -17.22 -11.39 9.34
CA ALA A 201 -16.72 -12.36 10.29
C ALA A 201 -15.20 -12.26 10.48
N ASN A 202 -14.51 -11.48 9.62
CA ASN A 202 -13.07 -11.28 9.73
C ASN A 202 -12.74 -10.47 10.99
N GLN A 203 -11.86 -11.00 11.82
CA GLN A 203 -11.47 -10.36 13.08
C GLN A 203 -10.85 -8.97 12.87
N TRP A 204 -10.11 -8.76 11.78
CA TRP A 204 -9.62 -7.43 11.40
C TRP A 204 -10.73 -6.39 11.33
N PHE A 205 -11.83 -6.71 10.62
CA PHE A 205 -12.98 -5.82 10.51
C PHE A 205 -13.58 -5.53 11.89
N ILE A 206 -13.77 -6.58 12.70
CA ILE A 206 -14.35 -6.47 14.05
C ILE A 206 -13.48 -5.55 14.90
N GLN A 207 -12.16 -5.75 14.90
CA GLN A 207 -11.24 -4.94 15.70
C GLN A 207 -11.18 -3.48 15.22
N CYS A 208 -11.20 -3.23 13.91
CA CYS A 208 -11.25 -1.86 13.36
C CYS A 208 -12.51 -1.12 13.82
N LYS A 209 -13.67 -1.77 13.71
CA LYS A 209 -14.97 -1.20 14.11
C LYS A 209 -15.03 -0.96 15.61
N THR A 210 -14.68 -1.97 16.42
CA THR A 210 -14.73 -1.88 17.88
C THR A 210 -13.80 -0.79 18.40
N GLY A 211 -12.58 -0.72 17.86
CA GLY A 211 -11.63 0.35 18.17
C GLY A 211 -12.17 1.74 17.83
N ALA A 212 -12.77 1.90 16.65
CA ALA A 212 -13.35 3.17 16.22
C ALA A 212 -14.50 3.63 17.13
N LEU A 213 -15.44 2.74 17.45
CA LEU A 213 -16.56 3.04 18.35
C LEU A 213 -16.09 3.41 19.76
N MET A 214 -15.09 2.69 20.28
CA MET A 214 -14.48 3.01 21.57
C MET A 214 -13.83 4.40 21.54
N VAL A 215 -13.09 4.75 20.50
CA VAL A 215 -12.45 6.08 20.37
C VAL A 215 -13.50 7.19 20.35
N VAL A 216 -14.58 7.02 19.60
CA VAL A 216 -15.69 8.01 19.61
C VAL A 216 -16.27 8.17 21.01
N LYS A 217 -16.52 7.06 21.69
CA LYS A 217 -17.15 7.05 23.02
C LYS A 217 -16.26 7.63 24.11
N GLU A 218 -14.96 7.43 24.07
CA GLU A 218 -14.07 7.76 25.19
C GLU A 218 -13.26 9.04 24.94
N TYR A 219 -12.92 9.37 23.70
CA TYR A 219 -11.91 10.40 23.39
C TYR A 219 -12.37 11.52 22.47
N SER A 220 -13.41 11.32 21.64
CA SER A 220 -13.88 12.35 20.72
C SER A 220 -14.66 13.46 21.42
N LYS A 221 -14.92 14.57 20.74
CA LYS A 221 -15.84 15.60 21.22
C LYS A 221 -17.28 15.12 21.36
N TYR A 222 -17.60 13.95 20.80
CA TYR A 222 -18.90 13.28 20.87
C TYR A 222 -18.99 12.23 21.99
N LYS A 223 -18.05 12.16 22.92
CA LYS A 223 -18.00 11.19 24.03
C LYS A 223 -19.23 11.20 24.94
N ASN A 224 -19.96 12.31 24.99
CA ASN A 224 -21.22 12.45 25.79
C ASN A 224 -22.47 12.29 24.92
N ALA A 225 -22.33 11.92 23.64
CA ALA A 225 -23.47 11.66 22.77
C ALA A 225 -24.27 10.45 23.27
N ASP A 226 -25.55 10.43 22.89
CA ASP A 226 -26.43 9.32 23.24
C ASP A 226 -26.01 8.01 22.51
N LYS A 227 -26.67 6.92 22.94
CA LYS A 227 -26.39 5.60 22.34
C LYS A 227 -26.78 5.50 20.87
N ASP A 228 -27.70 6.35 20.43
CA ASP A 228 -28.21 6.33 19.06
C ASP A 228 -27.09 6.77 18.07
N LEU A 229 -26.27 7.78 18.43
CA LEU A 229 -25.15 8.17 17.60
C LEU A 229 -24.15 7.01 17.37
N LEU A 230 -23.79 6.30 18.45
CA LEU A 230 -22.86 5.15 18.31
C LEU A 230 -23.45 4.06 17.43
N LYS A 231 -24.73 3.80 17.54
CA LYS A 231 -25.44 2.83 16.69
C LYS A 231 -25.44 3.27 15.22
N ILE A 232 -25.71 4.53 14.95
CA ILE A 232 -25.68 5.08 13.58
C ILE A 232 -24.27 4.95 13.00
N ILE A 233 -23.21 5.26 13.77
CA ILE A 233 -21.82 5.09 13.30
C ILE A 233 -21.54 3.62 12.97
N GLU A 234 -21.95 2.69 13.85
CA GLU A 234 -21.77 1.25 13.63
C GLU A 234 -22.47 0.78 12.35
N ASP A 235 -23.73 1.18 12.17
CA ASP A 235 -24.51 0.81 11.00
C ASP A 235 -23.87 1.35 9.71
N ARG A 236 -23.46 2.63 9.69
CA ARG A 236 -22.74 3.22 8.55
C ARG A 236 -21.42 2.52 8.26
N TRP A 237 -20.66 2.15 9.30
CA TRP A 237 -19.43 1.38 9.14
C TRP A 237 -19.70 0.03 8.48
N CYS A 238 -20.71 -0.70 8.93
CA CYS A 238 -21.12 -1.97 8.35
C CYS A 238 -21.61 -1.83 6.91
N ASP A 239 -22.39 -0.80 6.60
CA ASP A 239 -22.88 -0.53 5.24
C ASP A 239 -21.75 -0.30 4.27
N VAL A 240 -20.75 0.49 4.67
CA VAL A 240 -19.56 0.78 3.84
C VAL A 240 -18.77 -0.48 3.54
N TRP A 241 -18.57 -1.35 4.53
CA TRP A 241 -17.86 -2.62 4.32
C TRP A 241 -18.65 -3.59 3.46
N ASN A 242 -19.98 -3.67 3.64
CA ASN A 242 -20.85 -4.48 2.79
C ASN A 242 -20.80 -4.02 1.34
N ALA A 243 -20.92 -2.71 1.11
CA ALA A 243 -20.82 -2.13 -0.24
C ALA A 243 -19.43 -2.33 -0.85
N ALA A 244 -18.40 -2.61 -0.03
CA ALA A 244 -17.07 -2.95 -0.53
C ALA A 244 -17.00 -4.39 -1.08
N LEU A 245 -17.80 -5.30 -0.54
CA LEU A 245 -17.92 -6.69 -1.02
C LEU A 245 -18.85 -6.80 -2.24
N ASP A 246 -19.90 -6.00 -2.23
CA ASP A 246 -20.92 -5.98 -3.27
C ASP A 246 -20.54 -4.94 -4.33
N TYR A 247 -19.57 -5.26 -5.20
CA TYR A 247 -19.32 -4.41 -6.36
C TYR A 247 -20.24 -4.78 -7.50
N ASN A 248 -20.83 -3.78 -8.11
CA ASN A 248 -21.76 -3.96 -9.23
C ASN A 248 -20.94 -4.07 -10.52
N ASP A 249 -21.16 -5.12 -11.31
CA ASP A 249 -20.54 -5.35 -12.62
C ASP A 249 -20.81 -4.22 -13.64
N SER A 250 -21.73 -3.29 -13.33
CA SER A 250 -21.98 -2.12 -14.17
C SER A 250 -20.86 -1.07 -14.12
N GLU A 251 -19.98 -1.10 -13.11
CA GLU A 251 -18.84 -0.20 -13.03
C GLU A 251 -17.57 -0.87 -13.56
N ARG A 252 -16.86 -0.18 -14.46
CA ARG A 252 -15.57 -0.70 -14.95
C ARG A 252 -14.59 -0.86 -13.83
N SER A 253 -14.14 -2.08 -13.60
CA SER A 253 -13.09 -2.42 -12.63
C SER A 253 -11.70 -2.42 -13.29
N VAL A 254 -10.69 -2.24 -12.47
CA VAL A 254 -9.26 -2.28 -12.80
C VAL A 254 -8.51 -3.03 -11.68
N ILE A 255 -7.26 -3.37 -11.91
CA ILE A 255 -6.40 -3.79 -10.80
C ILE A 255 -6.20 -2.58 -9.88
N CYS A 256 -6.65 -2.67 -8.64
CA CYS A 256 -6.47 -1.69 -7.57
C CYS A 256 -5.38 -2.12 -6.59
N HIS A 257 -4.65 -1.15 -6.05
CA HIS A 257 -3.57 -1.38 -5.08
C HIS A 257 -4.10 -1.66 -3.67
N ARG A 258 -5.06 -0.85 -3.23
CA ARG A 258 -5.78 -0.97 -1.96
C ARG A 258 -5.01 -0.66 -0.68
N ASP A 259 -3.76 -0.24 -0.78
CA ASP A 259 -2.95 0.17 0.38
C ASP A 259 -2.10 1.41 0.06
N LEU A 260 -2.77 2.49 -0.37
CA LEU A 260 -2.15 3.74 -0.88
C LEU A 260 -1.91 4.77 0.23
N TRP A 261 -1.36 4.34 1.36
CA TRP A 261 -0.87 5.26 2.38
C TRP A 261 0.59 5.65 2.11
N ASN A 262 1.07 6.68 2.80
CA ASN A 262 2.33 7.35 2.52
C ASN A 262 3.55 6.40 2.31
N ASN A 263 3.69 5.36 3.14
CA ASN A 263 4.86 4.48 3.05
C ASN A 263 4.89 3.63 1.77
N ASN A 264 3.77 3.51 1.07
CA ASN A 264 3.68 2.75 -0.18
C ASN A 264 3.81 3.62 -1.43
N LEU A 265 4.18 4.92 -1.24
CA LEU A 265 4.44 5.88 -2.31
C LEU A 265 5.83 6.48 -2.16
N LEU A 266 6.73 6.18 -3.09
CA LEU A 266 8.08 6.73 -3.09
C LEU A 266 8.19 7.78 -4.19
N PHE A 267 8.78 8.92 -3.86
CA PHE A 267 8.88 10.07 -4.75
C PHE A 267 10.33 10.30 -5.19
N HIS A 268 10.51 10.53 -6.48
CA HIS A 268 11.72 11.11 -7.02
C HIS A 268 11.60 12.63 -7.01
N TYR A 269 12.71 13.32 -6.75
CA TYR A 269 12.74 14.77 -6.63
C TYR A 269 13.71 15.39 -7.60
N LYS A 270 13.30 16.50 -8.20
CA LYS A 270 14.20 17.37 -8.95
C LYS A 270 14.36 18.72 -8.25
N LYS A 271 15.54 19.31 -8.45
CA LYS A 271 15.80 20.66 -7.99
C LYS A 271 15.29 21.67 -9.01
N ARG A 272 14.47 22.62 -8.57
CA ARG A 272 14.02 23.76 -9.37
C ARG A 272 15.10 24.85 -9.43
N GLU A 273 14.90 25.85 -10.30
CA GLU A 273 15.78 27.01 -10.42
C GLU A 273 15.89 27.81 -9.12
N ASP A 274 14.83 27.88 -8.32
CA ASP A 274 14.80 28.50 -6.99
C ASP A 274 15.49 27.67 -5.89
N GLY A 275 16.07 26.53 -6.26
CA GLY A 275 16.78 25.62 -5.35
C GLY A 275 15.91 24.65 -4.58
N LYS A 276 14.57 24.75 -4.67
CA LYS A 276 13.63 23.84 -3.99
C LYS A 276 13.58 22.48 -4.65
N LEU A 277 13.51 21.45 -3.81
CA LEU A 277 13.20 20.09 -4.25
C LEU A 277 11.68 19.94 -4.43
N VAL A 278 11.26 19.50 -5.60
CA VAL A 278 9.86 19.19 -5.90
C VAL A 278 9.76 17.77 -6.44
N PRO A 279 8.72 17.02 -6.08
CA PRO A 279 8.50 15.71 -6.67
C PRO A 279 8.25 15.87 -8.18
N ASP A 280 8.85 15.00 -8.97
CA ASP A 280 8.67 14.95 -10.42
C ASP A 280 8.37 13.55 -10.94
N ASP A 281 8.35 12.58 -10.05
CA ASP A 281 7.83 11.24 -10.26
C ASP A 281 7.42 10.58 -8.95
N CYS A 282 6.61 9.53 -9.06
CA CYS A 282 6.22 8.66 -7.96
C CYS A 282 6.14 7.21 -8.44
N VAL A 283 6.45 6.26 -7.57
CA VAL A 283 6.23 4.83 -7.79
C VAL A 283 5.49 4.23 -6.61
N LEU A 284 4.71 3.19 -6.89
CA LEU A 284 3.95 2.40 -5.92
C LEU A 284 4.76 1.18 -5.52
N VAL A 285 4.67 0.79 -4.25
CA VAL A 285 5.28 -0.43 -3.70
C VAL A 285 4.29 -1.16 -2.82
N ASP A 286 4.57 -2.43 -2.50
CA ASP A 286 3.75 -3.25 -1.60
C ASP A 286 2.38 -3.63 -2.17
N PHE A 287 2.37 -4.49 -3.20
CA PHE A 287 1.15 -4.93 -3.91
C PHE A 287 0.47 -6.16 -3.28
N GLN A 288 0.67 -6.40 -2.01
CA GLN A 288 0.14 -7.57 -1.28
C GLN A 288 -1.39 -7.56 -1.06
N THR A 289 -2.05 -6.41 -1.29
CA THR A 289 -3.48 -6.23 -1.05
C THR A 289 -4.29 -5.95 -2.32
N ILE A 290 -3.72 -6.24 -3.48
CA ILE A 290 -4.37 -5.99 -4.77
C ILE A 290 -5.76 -6.63 -4.87
N THR A 291 -6.65 -5.93 -5.59
CA THR A 291 -8.01 -6.41 -5.90
C THR A 291 -8.43 -5.94 -7.28
N TYR A 292 -9.56 -6.45 -7.78
CA TYR A 292 -10.15 -5.98 -9.04
C TYR A 292 -11.44 -5.22 -8.75
N GLN A 293 -11.38 -3.88 -8.81
CA GLN A 293 -12.45 -2.99 -8.35
C GLN A 293 -12.49 -1.69 -9.15
N PRO A 294 -13.57 -0.86 -9.03
CA PRO A 294 -13.61 0.46 -9.63
C PRO A 294 -12.44 1.34 -9.20
N PRO A 295 -11.77 2.06 -10.12
CA PRO A 295 -10.57 2.86 -9.82
C PRO A 295 -10.81 3.98 -8.81
N ALA A 296 -12.05 4.44 -8.69
CA ALA A 296 -12.44 5.45 -7.71
C ALA A 296 -12.13 5.04 -6.25
N ARG A 297 -12.09 3.74 -5.96
CA ARG A 297 -11.73 3.25 -4.61
C ARG A 297 -10.29 3.58 -4.24
N ASP A 298 -9.36 3.32 -5.14
CA ASP A 298 -7.95 3.66 -4.91
C ASP A 298 -7.74 5.18 -4.83
N VAL A 299 -8.43 5.94 -5.67
CA VAL A 299 -8.40 7.41 -5.60
C VAL A 299 -8.88 7.90 -4.24
N MET A 300 -10.01 7.40 -3.75
CA MET A 300 -10.53 7.79 -2.43
C MET A 300 -9.62 7.35 -1.28
N PHE A 301 -9.07 6.12 -1.36
CA PHE A 301 -8.09 5.65 -0.39
C PHE A 301 -6.88 6.60 -0.30
N LEU A 302 -6.26 6.90 -1.44
CA LEU A 302 -5.11 7.79 -1.52
C LEU A 302 -5.40 9.17 -0.92
N LEU A 303 -6.54 9.76 -1.29
CA LEU A 303 -6.89 11.11 -0.85
C LEU A 303 -7.19 11.19 0.65
N HIS A 304 -7.90 10.20 1.21
CA HIS A 304 -8.23 10.20 2.65
C HIS A 304 -7.02 9.87 3.53
N CYS A 305 -6.16 8.96 3.14
CA CYS A 305 -5.00 8.59 3.93
C CYS A 305 -3.91 9.66 3.96
N ASN A 306 -3.77 10.42 2.86
CA ASN A 306 -2.58 11.27 2.68
C ASN A 306 -2.85 12.78 2.69
N LEU A 307 -4.10 13.24 2.67
CA LEU A 307 -4.42 14.66 2.65
C LEU A 307 -5.05 15.14 3.94
N GLU A 308 -4.80 16.40 4.28
CA GLU A 308 -5.56 17.11 5.30
C GLU A 308 -7.02 17.28 4.86
N ARG A 309 -7.95 17.17 5.84
CA ARG A 309 -9.40 17.26 5.60
C ARG A 309 -9.79 18.51 4.84
N GLN A 310 -9.34 19.68 5.31
CA GLN A 310 -9.70 20.97 4.69
C GLN A 310 -9.19 21.06 3.24
N PHE A 311 -7.92 20.72 3.03
CA PHE A 311 -7.33 20.71 1.69
C PHE A 311 -8.09 19.75 0.76
N ARG A 312 -8.44 18.56 1.22
CA ARG A 312 -9.21 17.59 0.44
C ARG A 312 -10.58 18.14 0.06
N LYS A 313 -11.34 18.70 1.01
CA LYS A 313 -12.67 19.29 0.74
C LYS A 313 -12.63 20.40 -0.31
N GLU A 314 -11.65 21.30 -0.23
CA GLU A 314 -11.52 22.42 -1.14
C GLU A 314 -11.08 22.02 -2.57
N ASN A 315 -10.37 20.89 -2.70
CA ASN A 315 -9.74 20.51 -3.96
C ASN A 315 -10.28 19.22 -4.57
N LEU A 316 -11.24 18.54 -3.94
CA LEU A 316 -11.68 17.19 -4.32
C LEU A 316 -12.06 17.09 -5.80
N ASN A 317 -12.88 18.02 -6.31
CA ASN A 317 -13.30 18.01 -7.71
C ASN A 317 -12.12 18.22 -8.68
N LYS A 318 -11.17 19.11 -8.35
CA LYS A 318 -9.98 19.38 -9.17
C LYS A 318 -9.05 18.16 -9.21
N LEU A 319 -8.95 17.44 -8.09
CA LEU A 319 -8.14 16.21 -7.99
C LEU A 319 -8.76 15.06 -8.79
N PHE A 320 -10.11 14.96 -8.82
CA PHE A 320 -10.81 14.01 -9.68
C PHE A 320 -10.62 14.33 -11.15
N GLU A 321 -10.77 15.59 -11.52
CA GLU A 321 -10.55 16.04 -12.89
C GLU A 321 -9.12 15.73 -13.33
N PHE A 322 -8.14 16.07 -12.51
CA PHE A 322 -6.74 15.80 -12.80
C PHE A 322 -6.48 14.32 -13.03
N TYR A 323 -6.94 13.44 -12.11
CA TYR A 323 -6.78 12.00 -12.27
C TYR A 323 -7.43 11.49 -13.55
N PHE A 324 -8.66 11.92 -13.83
CA PHE A 324 -9.40 11.50 -15.02
C PHE A 324 -8.74 11.97 -16.32
N ASP A 325 -8.23 13.19 -16.34
CA ASP A 325 -7.50 13.72 -17.50
C ASP A 325 -6.17 12.97 -17.75
N GLU A 326 -5.44 12.62 -16.70
CA GLU A 326 -4.24 11.77 -16.83
C GLU A 326 -4.61 10.38 -17.38
N LEU A 327 -5.67 9.75 -16.84
CA LEU A 327 -6.18 8.47 -17.33
C LEU A 327 -6.56 8.57 -18.83
N LYS A 328 -7.32 9.60 -19.22
CA LYS A 328 -7.73 9.88 -20.59
C LYS A 328 -6.52 10.05 -21.50
N ASN A 329 -5.55 10.88 -21.11
CA ASN A 329 -4.37 11.16 -21.91
C ASN A 329 -3.51 9.92 -22.16
N ILE A 330 -3.41 9.05 -21.16
CA ILE A 330 -2.69 7.78 -21.29
C ILE A 330 -3.44 6.85 -22.24
N LEU A 331 -4.71 6.60 -22.01
CA LEU A 331 -5.51 5.67 -22.81
C LEU A 331 -5.56 6.11 -24.28
N LEU A 332 -5.67 7.42 -24.54
CA LEU A 332 -5.69 7.95 -25.90
C LEU A 332 -4.41 7.64 -26.70
N LYS A 333 -3.22 7.62 -26.05
CA LYS A 333 -1.96 7.23 -26.70
C LYS A 333 -1.97 5.79 -27.20
N TYR A 334 -2.81 4.94 -26.63
CA TYR A 334 -3.01 3.55 -27.03
C TYR A 334 -4.26 3.34 -27.88
N GLY A 335 -4.87 4.43 -28.38
CA GLY A 335 -6.04 4.40 -29.25
C GLY A 335 -7.36 4.06 -28.54
N ILE A 336 -7.41 4.21 -27.22
CA ILE A 336 -8.58 3.91 -26.39
C ILE A 336 -9.20 5.23 -25.92
N ARG A 337 -10.51 5.39 -26.17
CA ARG A 337 -11.27 6.54 -25.65
C ARG A 337 -11.78 6.19 -24.25
N VAL A 338 -11.37 6.95 -23.24
CA VAL A 338 -11.77 6.69 -21.86
C VAL A 338 -13.28 6.73 -21.67
N GLU A 339 -13.97 7.61 -22.38
CA GLU A 339 -15.42 7.79 -22.29
C GLU A 339 -16.21 6.53 -22.70
N ASP A 340 -15.64 5.68 -23.57
CA ASP A 340 -16.25 4.40 -24.02
C ASP A 340 -16.08 3.30 -22.95
N ILE A 341 -15.12 3.47 -22.01
CA ILE A 341 -14.78 2.51 -20.96
C ILE A 341 -15.29 2.97 -19.60
N ILE A 342 -14.97 4.19 -19.22
CA ILE A 342 -15.34 4.85 -17.96
C ILE A 342 -15.85 6.25 -18.29
N PRO A 343 -17.17 6.45 -18.50
CA PRO A 343 -17.71 7.80 -18.68
C PRO A 343 -17.40 8.70 -17.48
N LYS A 344 -16.98 9.94 -17.71
CA LYS A 344 -16.55 10.88 -16.65
C LYS A 344 -17.59 10.99 -15.53
N ASP A 345 -18.88 11.13 -15.88
CA ASP A 345 -19.94 11.23 -14.89
C ASP A 345 -20.10 9.95 -14.05
N SER A 346 -19.85 8.79 -14.64
CA SER A 346 -19.85 7.51 -13.89
C SER A 346 -18.68 7.45 -12.92
N PHE A 347 -17.48 7.87 -13.32
CA PHE A 347 -16.34 7.96 -12.42
C PHE A 347 -16.60 8.92 -11.26
N VAL A 348 -17.15 10.10 -11.51
CA VAL A 348 -17.47 11.09 -10.46
C VAL A 348 -18.53 10.54 -9.49
N ARG A 349 -19.58 9.88 -10.00
CA ARG A 349 -20.58 9.21 -9.13
C ARG A 349 -19.94 8.10 -8.28
N SER A 350 -19.09 7.28 -8.89
CA SER A 350 -18.34 6.23 -8.19
C SER A 350 -17.45 6.82 -7.09
N ALA A 351 -16.70 7.89 -7.39
CA ALA A 351 -15.86 8.56 -6.40
C ALA A 351 -16.67 9.13 -5.23
N LYS A 352 -17.83 9.74 -5.48
CA LYS A 352 -18.75 10.22 -4.44
C LYS A 352 -19.27 9.05 -3.58
N LYS A 353 -19.66 7.94 -4.21
CA LYS A 353 -20.12 6.72 -3.54
C LYS A 353 -19.05 6.17 -2.58
N TYR A 354 -17.79 6.16 -3.02
CA TYR A 354 -16.67 5.62 -2.23
C TYR A 354 -15.97 6.63 -1.32
N ASN A 355 -16.48 7.85 -1.20
CA ASN A 355 -15.88 8.88 -0.36
C ASN A 355 -15.87 8.47 1.14
N LEU A 356 -17.02 8.04 1.67
CA LEU A 356 -17.11 7.54 3.04
C LEU A 356 -16.26 6.26 3.22
N TRP A 357 -16.21 5.39 2.21
CA TRP A 357 -15.37 4.20 2.25
C TRP A 357 -13.88 4.55 2.45
N GLY A 358 -13.34 5.53 1.71
CA GLY A 358 -11.96 5.98 1.87
C GLY A 358 -11.69 6.51 3.29
N LEU A 359 -12.64 7.22 3.87
CA LEU A 359 -12.53 7.74 5.24
C LEU A 359 -12.59 6.63 6.29
N VAL A 360 -13.49 5.65 6.14
CA VAL A 360 -13.60 4.49 7.04
C VAL A 360 -12.33 3.62 6.98
N VAL A 361 -11.77 3.42 5.79
CA VAL A 361 -10.50 2.69 5.65
C VAL A 361 -9.36 3.45 6.31
N HIS A 362 -9.27 4.77 6.13
CA HIS A 362 -8.30 5.61 6.84
C HIS A 362 -8.46 5.48 8.36
N ALA A 363 -9.70 5.59 8.88
CA ALA A 363 -9.98 5.43 10.30
C ALA A 363 -9.64 4.04 10.86
N SER A 364 -9.70 3.01 10.00
CA SER A 364 -9.28 1.64 10.34
C SER A 364 -7.76 1.49 10.42
N LEU A 365 -7.05 2.03 9.44
CA LEU A 365 -5.59 1.88 9.33
C LEU A 365 -4.85 2.73 10.36
N VAL A 366 -5.29 3.98 10.58
CA VAL A 366 -4.60 4.92 11.45
C VAL A 366 -4.50 4.43 12.90
N GLN A 367 -5.36 3.52 13.33
CA GLN A 367 -5.27 2.85 14.62
C GLN A 367 -3.95 2.08 14.81
N LEU A 368 -3.33 1.62 13.74
CA LEU A 368 -2.03 0.92 13.77
C LEU A 368 -0.90 1.79 13.24
N ILE A 369 -1.07 2.36 12.04
CA ILE A 369 0.00 3.11 11.37
C ILE A 369 0.16 4.55 11.89
N GLY A 370 -0.77 5.03 12.70
CA GLY A 370 -0.76 6.38 13.30
C GLY A 370 0.30 6.59 14.39
N LEU A 371 0.89 5.51 14.91
CA LEU A 371 1.97 5.56 15.88
C LEU A 371 3.23 6.21 15.29
N ASP A 372 4.00 6.90 16.12
CA ASP A 372 5.36 7.26 15.74
C ASP A 372 6.27 6.02 15.61
N ASP A 373 7.42 6.18 14.96
CA ASP A 373 8.27 5.04 14.63
C ASP A 373 8.81 4.31 15.86
N ASN A 374 9.11 5.03 16.96
CA ASN A 374 9.62 4.42 18.19
C ASN A 374 8.56 3.57 18.90
N LEU A 375 7.33 4.10 19.03
CA LEU A 375 6.21 3.35 19.59
C LEU A 375 5.85 2.14 18.73
N MET A 376 5.86 2.31 17.41
CA MET A 376 5.58 1.24 16.46
C MET A 376 6.60 0.10 16.60
N MET A 377 7.89 0.42 16.65
CA MET A 377 8.95 -0.56 16.86
C MET A 377 8.83 -1.24 18.23
N LYS A 378 8.60 -0.46 19.30
CA LYS A 378 8.46 -0.96 20.66
C LYS A 378 7.30 -1.97 20.78
N LYS A 379 6.13 -1.62 20.22
CA LYS A 379 4.89 -2.41 20.38
C LYS A 379 4.80 -3.59 19.42
N PHE A 380 5.26 -3.47 18.19
CA PHE A 380 5.15 -4.54 17.20
C PHE A 380 6.41 -5.40 17.03
N SER A 381 7.45 -5.21 17.85
CA SER A 381 8.57 -6.14 17.95
C SER A 381 8.21 -7.45 18.64
N GLU A 382 7.21 -7.45 19.53
CA GLU A 382 6.75 -8.63 20.24
C GLU A 382 5.58 -9.29 19.50
N ALA A 383 5.75 -10.57 19.16
CA ALA A 383 4.79 -11.32 18.35
C ALA A 383 3.41 -11.45 19.00
N SER A 384 3.36 -11.69 20.31
CA SER A 384 2.11 -11.84 21.06
C SER A 384 1.28 -10.54 21.08
N GLN A 385 1.92 -9.40 21.25
CA GLN A 385 1.26 -8.10 21.18
C GLN A 385 0.70 -7.82 19.80
N PHE A 386 1.44 -8.18 18.75
CA PHE A 386 1.01 -7.99 17.38
C PHE A 386 -0.26 -8.78 17.06
N GLU A 387 -0.30 -10.06 17.44
CA GLU A 387 -1.47 -10.92 17.27
C GLU A 387 -2.68 -10.41 18.06
N GLU A 388 -2.46 -10.02 19.33
CA GLU A 388 -3.49 -9.49 20.19
C GLU A 388 -4.18 -8.27 19.57
N VAL A 389 -3.41 -7.30 19.11
CA VAL A 389 -3.90 -6.05 18.50
C VAL A 389 -4.63 -6.29 17.18
N LEU A 390 -4.18 -7.27 16.38
CA LEU A 390 -4.81 -7.55 15.09
C LEU A 390 -6.13 -8.29 15.22
N TRP A 391 -6.23 -9.27 16.14
CA TRP A 391 -7.28 -10.27 16.12
C TRP A 391 -8.15 -10.33 17.37
N ASN A 392 -7.64 -9.89 18.54
CA ASN A 392 -8.31 -10.14 19.82
C ASN A 392 -8.82 -8.87 20.49
N ASP A 393 -7.93 -7.98 20.96
CA ASP A 393 -8.32 -6.75 21.66
C ASP A 393 -7.47 -5.53 21.24
N ARG A 394 -7.97 -4.81 20.26
CA ARG A 394 -7.37 -3.54 19.83
C ARG A 394 -7.73 -2.38 20.79
N THR A 395 -8.80 -2.49 21.54
CA THR A 395 -9.27 -1.38 22.38
C THR A 395 -8.31 -1.11 23.54
N THR A 396 -7.80 -2.14 24.18
CA THR A 396 -6.78 -2.01 25.23
C THR A 396 -5.50 -1.37 24.68
N PHE A 397 -5.02 -1.84 23.53
CA PHE A 397 -3.89 -1.24 22.84
C PHE A 397 -4.10 0.26 22.54
N ILE A 398 -5.26 0.64 21.99
CA ILE A 398 -5.56 2.05 21.69
C ILE A 398 -5.53 2.89 22.95
N ARG A 399 -6.14 2.42 24.07
CA ARG A 399 -6.12 3.15 25.34
C ARG A 399 -4.72 3.39 25.87
N GLU A 400 -3.85 2.38 25.80
CA GLU A 400 -2.43 2.53 26.19
C GLU A 400 -1.73 3.57 25.32
N MET A 401 -1.90 3.49 23.98
CA MET A 401 -1.25 4.41 23.07
C MET A 401 -1.73 5.84 23.17
N VAL A 402 -3.01 6.05 23.47
CA VAL A 402 -3.59 7.37 23.75
C VAL A 402 -3.00 7.98 25.02
N GLN A 403 -2.67 7.17 26.02
CA GLN A 403 -2.00 7.64 27.24
C GLN A 403 -0.52 7.97 27.01
N GLU A 404 0.15 7.22 26.12
CA GLU A 404 1.56 7.44 25.79
C GLU A 404 1.77 8.60 24.79
N SER A 405 0.81 8.94 23.93
CA SER A 405 0.98 9.88 22.82
C SER A 405 -0.27 10.70 22.49
N GLU A 406 -0.27 11.99 22.85
CA GLU A 406 -1.30 12.95 22.42
C GLU A 406 -1.33 13.13 20.90
N PHE A 407 -0.18 12.97 20.23
CA PHE A 407 -0.10 13.00 18.77
C PHE A 407 -0.87 11.86 18.12
N TYR A 408 -0.68 10.64 18.61
CA TYR A 408 -1.46 9.47 18.18
C TYR A 408 -2.95 9.67 18.42
N LYS A 409 -3.31 10.13 19.62
CA LYS A 409 -4.68 10.43 19.98
C LYS A 409 -5.36 11.38 18.98
N GLY A 410 -4.69 12.47 18.63
CA GLY A 410 -5.22 13.41 17.61
C GLY A 410 -5.45 12.72 16.27
N LYS A 411 -4.51 11.88 15.83
CA LYS A 411 -4.62 11.18 14.54
C LYS A 411 -5.79 10.20 14.46
N ILE A 412 -6.06 9.45 15.54
CA ILE A 412 -7.15 8.47 15.52
C ILE A 412 -8.53 9.08 15.69
N ILE A 413 -8.64 10.24 16.38
CA ILE A 413 -9.90 10.95 16.61
C ILE A 413 -10.37 11.66 15.33
N MET A 414 -9.45 12.30 14.61
CA MET A 414 -9.75 13.19 13.49
C MET A 414 -10.64 12.56 12.39
N PRO A 415 -10.35 11.37 11.84
CA PRO A 415 -11.19 10.76 10.82
C PRO A 415 -12.55 10.32 11.36
N LEU A 416 -12.67 10.00 12.64
CA LEU A 416 -13.94 9.59 13.26
C LEU A 416 -14.87 10.78 13.49
N GLU A 417 -14.32 11.91 13.92
CA GLU A 417 -15.09 13.15 14.02
C GLU A 417 -15.54 13.64 12.65
N GLU A 418 -14.72 13.47 11.61
CA GLU A 418 -15.11 13.75 10.23
C GLU A 418 -16.26 12.88 9.76
N ILE A 419 -16.28 11.57 10.09
CA ILE A 419 -17.42 10.68 9.79
C ILE A 419 -18.69 11.23 10.42
N VAL A 420 -18.64 11.61 11.69
CA VAL A 420 -19.81 12.15 12.40
C VAL A 420 -20.30 13.45 11.78
N GLU A 421 -19.40 14.39 11.52
CA GLU A 421 -19.75 15.72 11.03
C GLU A 421 -20.25 15.70 9.59
N ASP A 422 -19.59 14.97 8.70
CA ASP A 422 -19.82 15.06 7.27
C ASP A 422 -20.84 14.05 6.75
N TYR A 423 -21.14 12.99 7.53
CA TYR A 423 -21.99 11.89 7.04
C TYR A 423 -23.12 11.48 7.99
N ILE A 424 -23.17 12.05 9.20
CA ILE A 424 -24.23 11.73 10.17
C ILE A 424 -25.02 12.98 10.55
N LEU A 425 -24.33 14.06 10.93
CA LEU A 425 -25.00 15.28 11.41
C LEU A 425 -25.44 16.22 10.28
N THR A 426 -24.94 16.04 9.07
CA THR A 426 -25.31 16.85 7.87
C THR A 426 -26.50 16.31 7.09
N ASN A 427 -27.09 15.20 7.50
CA ASN A 427 -28.28 14.59 6.88
C ASN A 427 -29.57 15.01 7.61
#